data_e3c63cca9e6dc2cb2e03f05ee753b7d7
#
_entry.id   e3c63cca9e6dc2cb2e03f05ee753b7d7
#
_cell.length_a   1.000
_cell.length_b   1.000
_cell.length_c   1.000
_cell.angle_alpha   90.00
_cell.angle_beta   90.00
_cell.angle_gamma   90.00
#
_symmetry.space_group_name_H-M   'P 1'
#
loop_
_entity.id
_entity.type
_entity.pdbx_description
1 polymer ?
#
loop_
_entity_poly.entity_id
_entity_poly.type
_entity_poly.pdbx_seq_one_letter_code
_entity_poly.pdbx_strand_id
1 'polypeptide(L)'
;MFEGFRNVSATVDDVRIHAIQGGQGPALLLLHGHPQTHAIWHKVAPVLAEHFTVIAADLRGYGDSGKPPGAADHANYAKRRMALDQVELMRGLGHETFAVIGHDRGGRVAARMALDHPDAVTRLVTLDVAPTLAMYEQTSFDFARAYWHWFMLVRPAPFPETLIRADPDLYLRQTIGARSAGLAPFTAAAYAEYLRCLSDPETAHGICEDYRASVTIDLEHDRATLASQQQIGCPFMALWGAQGVIEQCFDPLVEWRAYAPNVQGEALPCGHYIPEEAPEQLLERVLSFLSDSFSDSFSDSFSDSFSDSLSE
;
A
#
# COMPACT_ATOMS: atom_id res chain seq x y z
N MET A 1 17.97 -4.86 6.33
CA MET A 1 16.62 -5.29 5.97
C MET A 1 16.52 -5.68 4.49
N PHE A 2 17.18 -4.98 3.59
CA PHE A 2 17.03 -5.17 2.15
C PHE A 2 18.41 -5.45 1.50
N GLU A 3 18.95 -6.63 1.76
CA GLU A 3 20.21 -7.06 1.13
C GLU A 3 20.02 -7.16 -0.39
N GLY A 4 20.99 -6.63 -1.15
CA GLY A 4 20.91 -6.59 -2.63
C GLY A 4 20.03 -5.49 -3.22
N PHE A 5 19.31 -4.71 -2.40
CA PHE A 5 18.56 -3.55 -2.86
C PHE A 5 19.40 -2.27 -2.85
N ARG A 6 19.10 -1.36 -3.76
CA ARG A 6 19.70 -0.03 -3.85
C ARG A 6 18.68 1.07 -3.72
N ASN A 7 19.06 2.22 -3.17
CA ASN A 7 18.21 3.41 -3.17
C ASN A 7 18.05 3.95 -4.60
N VAL A 8 16.81 4.30 -4.94
CA VAL A 8 16.44 4.98 -6.17
C VAL A 8 15.48 6.12 -5.85
N SER A 9 15.33 7.09 -6.75
CA SER A 9 14.35 8.15 -6.60
C SER A 9 14.03 8.80 -7.93
N ALA A 10 12.85 9.41 -8.02
CA ALA A 10 12.48 10.33 -9.09
C ALA A 10 12.02 11.66 -8.48
N THR A 11 12.11 12.74 -9.24
CA THR A 11 11.51 14.03 -8.85
C THR A 11 10.29 14.27 -9.72
N VAL A 12 9.15 14.44 -9.09
CA VAL A 12 7.84 14.66 -9.74
C VAL A 12 7.26 15.97 -9.23
N ASP A 13 7.14 16.97 -10.08
CA ASP A 13 6.71 18.34 -9.72
C ASP A 13 7.42 18.86 -8.45
N ASP A 14 8.75 18.88 -8.50
CA ASP A 14 9.64 19.32 -7.40
C ASP A 14 9.60 18.50 -6.11
N VAL A 15 8.86 17.38 -6.08
CA VAL A 15 8.82 16.46 -4.94
C VAL A 15 9.63 15.22 -5.26
N ARG A 16 10.65 14.94 -4.45
CA ARG A 16 11.42 13.70 -4.55
C ARG A 16 10.59 12.52 -4.01
N ILE A 17 10.43 11.50 -4.81
CA ILE A 17 9.85 10.21 -4.41
C ILE A 17 10.99 9.23 -4.22
N HIS A 18 11.15 8.74 -3.00
CA HIS A 18 12.16 7.76 -2.62
C HIS A 18 11.64 6.34 -2.79
N ALA A 19 12.50 5.43 -3.21
CA ALA A 19 12.23 4.00 -3.22
C ALA A 19 13.53 3.20 -3.06
N ILE A 20 13.38 1.91 -2.80
CA ILE A 20 14.45 0.92 -2.94
C ILE A 20 14.10 -0.02 -4.09
N GLN A 21 15.11 -0.47 -4.82
CA GLN A 21 14.96 -1.38 -5.96
C GLN A 21 15.88 -2.59 -5.81
N GLY A 22 15.35 -3.79 -6.07
CA GLY A 22 16.12 -5.04 -6.10
C GLY A 22 15.53 -6.08 -7.04
N GLY A 23 16.28 -7.15 -7.32
CA GLY A 23 15.84 -8.23 -8.18
C GLY A 23 15.91 -7.93 -9.68
N GLN A 24 15.43 -8.89 -10.47
CA GLN A 24 15.32 -8.83 -11.94
C GLN A 24 14.05 -9.51 -12.39
N GLY A 25 13.49 -9.09 -13.51
CA GLY A 25 12.27 -9.63 -14.07
C GLY A 25 11.21 -8.54 -14.31
N PRO A 26 9.94 -8.92 -14.45
CA PRO A 26 8.84 -7.97 -14.59
C PRO A 26 8.77 -6.99 -13.43
N ALA A 27 8.36 -5.75 -13.70
CA ALA A 27 8.33 -4.72 -12.68
C ALA A 27 7.17 -4.92 -11.68
N LEU A 28 7.49 -4.79 -10.39
CA LEU A 28 6.54 -4.91 -9.28
C LEU A 28 6.73 -3.72 -8.32
N LEU A 29 5.71 -2.90 -8.19
CA LEU A 29 5.65 -1.77 -7.27
C LEU A 29 5.00 -2.18 -5.95
N LEU A 30 5.64 -1.85 -4.83
CA LEU A 30 5.15 -2.10 -3.47
C LEU A 30 4.90 -0.76 -2.76
N LEU A 31 3.67 -0.54 -2.28
CA LEU A 31 3.24 0.69 -1.62
C LEU A 31 2.78 0.42 -0.18
N HIS A 32 3.41 1.08 0.78
CA HIS A 32 3.12 0.98 2.21
C HIS A 32 1.89 1.80 2.62
N GLY A 33 1.48 1.65 3.89
CA GLY A 33 0.43 2.43 4.53
C GLY A 33 0.89 3.26 5.72
N HIS A 34 -0.08 3.77 6.47
CA HIS A 34 0.15 4.58 7.67
C HIS A 34 0.40 3.71 8.92
N PRO A 35 1.29 4.06 9.80
CA PRO A 35 2.30 5.14 9.76
C PRO A 35 3.68 4.62 9.32
N GLN A 36 3.70 3.66 8.43
CA GLN A 36 4.89 2.92 8.03
C GLN A 36 5.61 3.57 6.83
N THR A 37 6.63 2.89 6.32
CA THR A 37 7.44 3.27 5.16
C THR A 37 7.65 2.03 4.27
N HIS A 38 8.45 2.13 3.22
CA HIS A 38 8.88 0.98 2.43
C HIS A 38 9.38 -0.20 3.28
N ALA A 39 9.82 0.07 4.52
CA ALA A 39 10.32 -0.97 5.44
C ALA A 39 9.30 -2.07 5.80
N ILE A 40 7.98 -1.83 5.64
CA ILE A 40 6.96 -2.87 5.85
C ILE A 40 7.21 -4.12 4.99
N TRP A 41 7.87 -3.94 3.86
CA TRP A 41 8.11 -4.99 2.87
C TRP A 41 9.34 -5.85 3.15
N HIS A 42 10.09 -5.60 4.24
CA HIS A 42 11.39 -6.22 4.49
C HIS A 42 11.38 -7.75 4.59
N LYS A 43 10.22 -8.36 4.95
CA LYS A 43 10.07 -9.82 5.00
C LYS A 43 9.69 -10.45 3.65
N VAL A 44 9.04 -9.68 2.77
CA VAL A 44 8.50 -10.22 1.51
C VAL A 44 9.26 -9.75 0.27
N ALA A 45 9.78 -8.53 0.27
CA ALA A 45 10.47 -7.98 -0.89
C ALA A 45 11.71 -8.79 -1.33
N PRO A 46 12.55 -9.35 -0.44
CA PRO A 46 13.67 -10.19 -0.87
C PRO A 46 13.24 -11.43 -1.64
N VAL A 47 12.16 -12.10 -1.22
CA VAL A 47 11.62 -13.29 -1.91
C VAL A 47 10.98 -12.89 -3.26
N LEU A 48 10.22 -11.80 -3.28
CA LEU A 48 9.66 -11.28 -4.54
C LEU A 48 10.76 -10.88 -5.54
N ALA A 49 11.91 -10.41 -5.06
CA ALA A 49 13.04 -10.02 -5.90
C ALA A 49 13.75 -11.21 -6.58
N GLU A 50 13.47 -12.44 -6.19
CA GLU A 50 13.91 -13.63 -6.91
C GLU A 50 13.19 -13.80 -8.25
N HIS A 51 12.01 -13.17 -8.41
CA HIS A 51 11.13 -13.32 -9.59
C HIS A 51 10.83 -11.99 -10.30
N PHE A 52 10.97 -10.85 -9.62
CA PHE A 52 10.56 -9.55 -10.11
C PHE A 52 11.66 -8.50 -9.94
N THR A 53 11.61 -7.45 -10.76
CA THR A 53 12.25 -6.18 -10.43
C THR A 53 11.33 -5.47 -9.43
N VAL A 54 11.65 -5.55 -8.14
CA VAL A 54 10.86 -5.00 -7.05
C VAL A 54 11.25 -3.56 -6.77
N ILE A 55 10.27 -2.66 -6.75
CA ILE A 55 10.40 -1.27 -6.33
C ILE A 55 9.50 -1.06 -5.11
N ALA A 56 10.08 -0.84 -3.92
CA ALA A 56 9.32 -0.51 -2.72
C ALA A 56 9.49 0.98 -2.43
N ALA A 57 8.42 1.75 -2.63
CA ALA A 57 8.44 3.20 -2.58
C ALA A 57 7.86 3.76 -1.28
N ASP A 58 8.40 4.91 -0.85
CA ASP A 58 7.77 5.75 0.15
C ASP A 58 6.78 6.69 -0.51
N LEU A 59 5.55 6.74 0.01
CA LEU A 59 4.53 7.67 -0.47
C LEU A 59 4.94 9.12 -0.19
N ARG A 60 4.44 10.06 -1.01
CA ARG A 60 4.52 11.50 -0.73
C ARG A 60 4.07 11.79 0.71
N GLY A 61 4.87 12.53 1.47
CA GLY A 61 4.60 12.85 2.88
C GLY A 61 5.08 11.80 3.89
N TYR A 62 5.62 10.67 3.43
CA TYR A 62 6.09 9.55 4.26
C TYR A 62 7.56 9.22 4.00
N GLY A 63 8.14 8.47 4.92
CA GLY A 63 9.48 7.92 4.78
C GLY A 63 10.53 8.95 4.40
N ASP A 64 11.36 8.62 3.43
CA ASP A 64 12.37 9.50 2.86
C ASP A 64 11.90 10.26 1.60
N SER A 65 10.61 10.15 1.25
CA SER A 65 10.00 10.97 0.20
C SER A 65 9.76 12.41 0.65
N GLY A 66 9.66 13.31 -0.32
CA GLY A 66 9.40 14.73 -0.09
C GLY A 66 8.05 14.98 0.61
N LYS A 67 8.02 16.03 1.43
CA LYS A 67 6.91 16.41 2.29
C LYS A 67 6.51 17.86 2.03
N PRO A 68 5.94 18.17 0.85
CA PRO A 68 5.58 19.54 0.50
C PRO A 68 4.51 20.10 1.45
N PRO A 69 4.40 21.44 1.63
CA PRO A 69 3.27 22.04 2.29
C PRO A 69 1.94 21.61 1.66
N GLY A 70 0.89 21.45 2.45
CA GLY A 70 -0.45 21.15 1.96
C GLY A 70 -1.03 22.29 1.13
N ALA A 71 -1.71 21.98 0.02
CA ALA A 71 -2.53 22.92 -0.69
C ALA A 71 -3.81 23.25 0.08
N ALA A 72 -4.45 24.38 -0.19
CA ALA A 72 -5.65 24.82 0.53
C ALA A 72 -6.83 23.82 0.41
N ASP A 73 -6.88 23.06 -0.69
CA ASP A 73 -7.85 22.01 -0.98
C ASP A 73 -7.31 20.60 -0.74
N HIS A 74 -6.09 20.47 -0.21
CA HIS A 74 -5.35 19.23 0.01
C HIS A 74 -5.09 18.39 -1.26
N ALA A 75 -5.37 18.91 -2.47
CA ALA A 75 -5.28 18.15 -3.71
C ALA A 75 -3.88 17.61 -4.02
N ASN A 76 -2.83 18.27 -3.53
CA ASN A 76 -1.46 17.82 -3.70
C ASN A 76 -1.09 16.59 -2.83
N TYR A 77 -2.01 16.14 -1.97
CA TYR A 77 -1.92 14.88 -1.21
C TYR A 77 -3.04 13.89 -1.55
N ALA A 78 -3.89 14.21 -2.55
CA ALA A 78 -4.91 13.29 -3.03
C ALA A 78 -4.30 11.98 -3.56
N LYS A 79 -5.05 10.89 -3.46
CA LYS A 79 -4.61 9.58 -3.99
C LYS A 79 -4.30 9.59 -5.47
N ARG A 80 -5.03 10.42 -6.24
CA ARG A 80 -4.75 10.69 -7.66
C ARG A 80 -3.36 11.28 -7.87
N ARG A 81 -2.96 12.25 -7.03
CA ARG A 81 -1.62 12.84 -7.10
C ARG A 81 -0.55 11.84 -6.69
N MET A 82 -0.76 11.13 -5.59
CA MET A 82 0.17 10.08 -5.14
C MET A 82 0.30 8.95 -6.17
N ALA A 83 -0.77 8.59 -6.87
CA ALA A 83 -0.74 7.62 -7.95
C ALA A 83 0.14 8.09 -9.12
N LEU A 84 0.00 9.35 -9.53
CA LEU A 84 0.85 9.94 -10.56
C LEU A 84 2.33 9.96 -10.14
N ASP A 85 2.64 10.27 -8.88
CA ASP A 85 4.02 10.21 -8.36
C ASP A 85 4.66 8.84 -8.59
N GLN A 86 3.91 7.77 -8.34
CA GLN A 86 4.41 6.40 -8.48
C GLN A 86 4.53 5.99 -9.95
N VAL A 87 3.59 6.39 -10.79
CA VAL A 87 3.69 6.14 -12.25
C VAL A 87 4.92 6.83 -12.83
N GLU A 88 5.16 8.09 -12.47
CA GLU A 88 6.34 8.83 -12.93
C GLU A 88 7.65 8.28 -12.34
N LEU A 89 7.67 7.79 -11.09
CA LEU A 89 8.79 7.05 -10.53
C LEU A 89 9.10 5.81 -11.40
N MET A 90 8.08 4.99 -11.68
CA MET A 90 8.25 3.75 -12.47
C MET A 90 8.74 4.05 -13.88
N ARG A 91 8.17 5.05 -14.56
CA ARG A 91 8.64 5.50 -15.88
C ARG A 91 10.08 5.99 -15.85
N GLY A 92 10.43 6.78 -14.85
CA GLY A 92 11.79 7.28 -14.66
C GLY A 92 12.83 6.16 -14.43
N LEU A 93 12.38 5.00 -13.94
CA LEU A 93 13.18 3.79 -13.80
C LEU A 93 13.16 2.87 -15.04
N GLY A 94 12.41 3.25 -16.10
CA GLY A 94 12.32 2.51 -17.36
C GLY A 94 11.19 1.46 -17.40
N HIS A 95 10.20 1.55 -16.49
CA HIS A 95 9.08 0.63 -16.40
C HIS A 95 7.76 1.33 -16.79
N GLU A 96 7.34 1.17 -18.05
CA GLU A 96 6.08 1.73 -18.55
C GLU A 96 4.86 0.97 -18.02
N THR A 97 5.01 -0.34 -17.77
CA THR A 97 3.96 -1.21 -17.24
C THR A 97 4.49 -2.02 -16.06
N PHE A 98 3.64 -2.23 -15.05
CA PHE A 98 4.02 -2.93 -13.83
C PHE A 98 2.81 -3.49 -13.09
N ALA A 99 3.04 -4.52 -12.27
CA ALA A 99 2.08 -4.93 -11.25
C ALA A 99 2.26 -4.07 -9.98
N VAL A 100 1.21 -3.90 -9.20
CA VAL A 100 1.26 -3.13 -7.94
C VAL A 100 0.61 -3.89 -6.78
N ILE A 101 1.29 -3.89 -5.63
CA ILE A 101 0.75 -4.35 -4.34
C ILE A 101 0.74 -3.15 -3.40
N GLY A 102 -0.43 -2.81 -2.86
CA GLY A 102 -0.57 -1.70 -1.92
C GLY A 102 -1.21 -2.12 -0.60
N HIS A 103 -0.59 -1.73 0.51
CA HIS A 103 -1.12 -1.93 1.85
C HIS A 103 -1.74 -0.62 2.38
N ASP A 104 -2.92 -0.67 3.00
CA ASP A 104 -3.61 0.45 3.66
C ASP A 104 -3.66 1.72 2.77
N ARG A 105 -2.95 2.82 3.10
CA ARG A 105 -2.87 4.05 2.28
C ARG A 105 -2.35 3.73 0.87
N GLY A 106 -1.33 2.88 0.78
CA GLY A 106 -0.77 2.40 -0.49
C GLY A 106 -1.75 1.59 -1.33
N GLY A 107 -2.64 0.82 -0.70
CA GLY A 107 -3.72 0.11 -1.39
C GLY A 107 -4.71 1.06 -2.07
N ARG A 108 -5.02 2.19 -1.42
CA ARG A 108 -5.88 3.24 -1.98
C ARG A 108 -5.20 3.98 -3.14
N VAL A 109 -3.89 4.25 -3.01
CA VAL A 109 -3.09 4.82 -4.11
C VAL A 109 -3.04 3.85 -5.29
N ALA A 110 -2.81 2.55 -5.04
CA ALA A 110 -2.74 1.52 -6.08
C ALA A 110 -4.09 1.36 -6.82
N ALA A 111 -5.21 1.35 -6.10
CA ALA A 111 -6.53 1.28 -6.72
C ALA A 111 -6.85 2.54 -7.56
N ARG A 112 -6.52 3.73 -7.05
CA ARG A 112 -6.66 4.98 -7.82
C ARG A 112 -5.75 5.00 -9.04
N MET A 113 -4.54 4.45 -8.93
CA MET A 113 -3.61 4.30 -10.04
C MET A 113 -4.17 3.39 -11.14
N ALA A 114 -4.74 2.25 -10.78
CA ALA A 114 -5.36 1.33 -11.74
C ALA A 114 -6.57 1.94 -12.46
N LEU A 115 -7.30 2.86 -11.81
CA LEU A 115 -8.39 3.63 -12.43
C LEU A 115 -7.88 4.74 -13.36
N ASP A 116 -6.91 5.54 -12.92
CA ASP A 116 -6.47 6.75 -13.64
C ASP A 116 -5.38 6.45 -14.69
N HIS A 117 -4.64 5.32 -14.54
CA HIS A 117 -3.54 4.91 -15.42
C HIS A 117 -3.67 3.42 -15.82
N PRO A 118 -4.79 3.02 -16.45
CA PRO A 118 -5.07 1.62 -16.77
C PRO A 118 -4.02 0.97 -17.68
N ASP A 119 -3.35 1.76 -18.53
CA ASP A 119 -2.30 1.26 -19.42
C ASP A 119 -0.98 0.97 -18.70
N ALA A 120 -0.77 1.49 -17.49
CA ALA A 120 0.44 1.29 -16.71
C ALA A 120 0.31 0.09 -15.74
N VAL A 121 -0.89 -0.14 -15.18
CA VAL A 121 -1.10 -1.18 -14.15
C VAL A 121 -1.57 -2.48 -14.79
N THR A 122 -0.71 -3.49 -14.77
CA THR A 122 -1.00 -4.82 -15.34
C THR A 122 -1.77 -5.73 -14.39
N ARG A 123 -1.54 -5.62 -13.08
CA ARG A 123 -2.23 -6.35 -12.00
C ARG A 123 -2.26 -5.51 -10.73
N LEU A 124 -3.34 -5.63 -9.98
CA LEU A 124 -3.55 -4.92 -8.72
C LEU A 124 -3.73 -5.91 -7.57
N VAL A 125 -3.00 -5.69 -6.47
CA VAL A 125 -3.26 -6.34 -5.17
C VAL A 125 -3.43 -5.27 -4.11
N THR A 126 -4.53 -5.34 -3.34
CA THR A 126 -4.73 -4.50 -2.15
C THR A 126 -4.71 -5.33 -0.89
N LEU A 127 -4.06 -4.80 0.15
CA LEU A 127 -3.90 -5.47 1.45
C LEU A 127 -4.60 -4.68 2.55
N ASP A 128 -5.57 -5.34 3.20
CA ASP A 128 -6.36 -4.90 4.36
C ASP A 128 -6.99 -3.50 4.20
N VAL A 129 -7.70 -3.32 3.09
CA VAL A 129 -8.35 -2.06 2.74
C VAL A 129 -9.66 -2.28 1.97
N ALA A 130 -10.66 -1.45 2.26
CA ALA A 130 -11.87 -1.26 1.46
C ALA A 130 -11.88 0.16 0.85
N PRO A 131 -12.71 0.46 -0.16
CA PRO A 131 -12.79 1.80 -0.76
C PRO A 131 -13.01 2.90 0.26
N THR A 132 -12.32 4.03 0.11
CA THR A 132 -12.34 5.14 1.07
C THR A 132 -13.75 5.67 1.31
N LEU A 133 -14.51 5.86 0.25
CA LEU A 133 -15.88 6.35 0.33
C LEU A 133 -16.77 5.41 1.16
N ALA A 134 -16.74 4.11 0.88
CA ALA A 134 -17.53 3.11 1.61
C ALA A 134 -17.18 3.12 3.10
N MET A 135 -15.88 3.18 3.45
CA MET A 135 -15.44 3.17 4.85
C MET A 135 -15.91 4.41 5.63
N TYR A 136 -15.94 5.60 5.01
CA TYR A 136 -16.47 6.79 5.66
C TYR A 136 -18.01 6.79 5.75
N GLU A 137 -18.70 6.39 4.68
CA GLU A 137 -20.17 6.39 4.66
C GLU A 137 -20.80 5.32 5.56
N GLN A 138 -20.10 4.21 5.77
CA GLN A 138 -20.53 3.10 6.64
C GLN A 138 -19.87 3.15 8.03
N THR A 139 -19.34 4.29 8.46
CA THR A 139 -18.66 4.43 9.75
C THR A 139 -19.58 3.96 10.90
N SER A 140 -19.17 2.90 11.58
CA SER A 140 -19.76 2.41 12.82
C SER A 140 -19.00 2.90 14.05
N PHE A 141 -19.58 2.73 15.25
CA PHE A 141 -18.86 3.00 16.49
C PHE A 141 -17.60 2.15 16.65
N ASP A 142 -17.67 0.86 16.28
CA ASP A 142 -16.54 -0.06 16.39
C ASP A 142 -15.42 0.32 15.42
N PHE A 143 -15.76 0.69 14.19
CA PHE A 143 -14.80 1.24 13.23
C PHE A 143 -14.18 2.53 13.74
N ALA A 144 -14.96 3.51 14.18
CA ALA A 144 -14.46 4.79 14.67
C ALA A 144 -13.54 4.63 15.90
N ARG A 145 -13.86 3.68 16.80
CA ARG A 145 -13.02 3.36 17.95
C ARG A 145 -11.70 2.73 17.56
N ALA A 146 -11.72 1.77 16.63
CA ALA A 146 -10.52 1.06 16.18
C ALA A 146 -9.64 1.93 15.27
N TYR A 147 -10.25 2.77 14.43
CA TYR A 147 -9.59 3.68 13.50
C TYR A 147 -9.68 5.14 13.98
N TRP A 148 -9.60 5.37 15.31
CA TRP A 148 -9.66 6.69 15.95
C TRP A 148 -8.77 7.74 15.29
N HIS A 149 -7.60 7.32 14.78
CA HIS A 149 -6.64 8.19 14.10
C HIS A 149 -7.20 8.78 12.80
N TRP A 150 -8.11 8.10 12.08
CA TRP A 150 -8.77 8.65 10.89
C TRP A 150 -9.51 9.95 11.22
N PHE A 151 -10.19 9.99 12.37
CA PHE A 151 -11.00 11.13 12.81
C PHE A 151 -10.16 12.20 13.51
N MET A 152 -9.02 11.83 14.08
CA MET A 152 -8.08 12.75 14.68
C MET A 152 -7.24 13.47 13.61
N LEU A 153 -6.69 12.73 12.65
CA LEU A 153 -5.76 13.26 11.63
C LEU A 153 -6.41 14.25 10.65
N VAL A 154 -7.73 14.17 10.43
CA VAL A 154 -8.47 15.10 9.56
C VAL A 154 -8.75 16.46 10.21
N ARG A 155 -8.43 16.62 11.49
CA ARG A 155 -8.63 17.92 12.17
C ARG A 155 -7.73 19.00 11.58
N PRO A 156 -8.15 20.28 11.67
CA PRO A 156 -7.32 21.40 11.21
C PRO A 156 -5.95 21.45 11.88
N ALA A 157 -4.93 21.84 11.10
CA ALA A 157 -3.61 22.14 11.63
C ALA A 157 -3.67 23.27 12.66
N PRO A 158 -2.80 23.27 13.68
CA PRO A 158 -1.72 22.31 13.93
C PRO A 158 -2.08 21.20 14.93
N PHE A 159 -3.37 20.92 15.16
CA PHE A 159 -3.80 20.10 16.30
C PHE A 159 -3.27 18.65 16.22
N PRO A 160 -3.53 17.84 15.15
CA PRO A 160 -3.05 16.48 15.10
C PRO A 160 -1.53 16.39 14.97
N GLU A 161 -0.90 17.30 14.22
CA GLU A 161 0.55 17.38 14.11
C GLU A 161 1.23 17.60 15.47
N THR A 162 0.63 18.43 16.32
CA THR A 162 1.15 18.68 17.66
C THR A 162 1.07 17.42 18.53
N LEU A 163 -0.01 16.66 18.44
CA LEU A 163 -0.16 15.40 19.19
C LEU A 163 0.87 14.35 18.74
N ILE A 164 1.08 14.18 17.42
CA ILE A 164 2.09 13.26 16.92
C ILE A 164 3.50 13.65 17.36
N ARG A 165 3.84 14.93 17.24
CA ARG A 165 5.17 15.47 17.58
C ARG A 165 5.47 15.45 19.07
N ALA A 166 4.46 15.49 19.92
CA ALA A 166 4.63 15.48 21.38
C ALA A 166 5.27 14.16 21.85
N ASP A 167 4.89 13.04 21.27
CA ASP A 167 5.49 11.73 21.55
C ASP A 167 5.27 10.80 20.34
N PRO A 168 6.17 10.82 19.34
CA PRO A 168 6.06 9.98 18.17
C PRO A 168 6.08 8.46 18.47
N ASP A 169 6.83 8.03 19.49
CA ASP A 169 6.89 6.63 19.90
C ASP A 169 5.56 6.16 20.50
N LEU A 170 4.95 6.98 21.38
CA LEU A 170 3.62 6.69 21.90
C LEU A 170 2.59 6.61 20.76
N TYR A 171 2.61 7.58 19.85
CA TYR A 171 1.70 7.56 18.69
C TYR A 171 1.88 6.30 17.85
N LEU A 172 3.12 5.93 17.52
CA LEU A 172 3.44 4.72 16.77
C LEU A 172 2.93 3.48 17.49
N ARG A 173 3.19 3.33 18.80
CA ARG A 173 2.69 2.19 19.62
C ARG A 173 1.17 2.12 19.65
N GLN A 174 0.48 3.24 19.72
CA GLN A 174 -0.98 3.28 19.74
C GLN A 174 -1.61 2.99 18.38
N THR A 175 -0.89 3.24 17.30
CA THR A 175 -1.38 2.94 15.94
C THR A 175 -1.06 1.52 15.50
N ILE A 176 0.20 1.07 15.58
CA ILE A 176 0.57 -0.27 15.12
C ILE A 176 0.46 -1.33 16.21
N GLY A 177 0.81 -1.00 17.46
CA GLY A 177 0.84 -1.95 18.57
C GLY A 177 -0.51 -2.19 19.23
N ALA A 178 -1.50 -1.35 19.00
CA ALA A 178 -2.87 -1.53 19.52
C ALA A 178 -3.75 -2.42 18.61
N ARG A 179 -3.19 -3.00 17.56
CA ARG A 179 -3.85 -3.95 16.66
C ARG A 179 -3.75 -5.39 17.19
N SER A 180 -4.38 -6.33 16.50
CA SER A 180 -4.57 -7.73 16.93
C SER A 180 -3.30 -8.44 17.41
N ALA A 181 -2.17 -8.27 16.72
CA ALA A 181 -0.91 -8.94 17.03
C ALA A 181 0.04 -8.14 17.94
N GLY A 182 -0.36 -6.92 18.35
CA GLY A 182 0.51 -6.03 19.12
C GLY A 182 1.78 -5.66 18.37
N LEU A 183 2.90 -5.55 19.09
CA LEU A 183 4.20 -5.23 18.48
C LEU A 183 5.02 -6.47 18.06
N ALA A 184 4.57 -7.68 18.38
CA ALA A 184 5.34 -8.91 18.14
C ALA A 184 5.75 -9.13 16.67
N PRO A 185 4.95 -8.80 15.64
CA PRO A 185 5.32 -8.99 14.25
C PRO A 185 6.45 -8.08 13.76
N PHE A 186 6.67 -6.93 14.42
CA PHE A 186 7.60 -5.90 13.96
C PHE A 186 9.01 -6.19 14.46
N THR A 187 9.97 -6.32 13.54
CA THR A 187 11.38 -6.40 13.94
C THR A 187 11.85 -5.09 14.55
N ALA A 188 12.84 -5.15 15.42
CA ALA A 188 13.41 -3.95 16.03
C ALA A 188 13.94 -2.95 14.97
N ALA A 189 14.47 -3.47 13.86
CA ALA A 189 15.00 -2.64 12.77
C ALA A 189 13.85 -1.94 11.99
N ALA A 190 12.75 -2.63 11.70
CA ALA A 190 11.59 -2.03 11.03
C ALA A 190 10.92 -1.00 11.94
N TYR A 191 10.72 -1.31 13.22
CA TYR A 191 10.17 -0.37 14.20
C TYR A 191 11.00 0.90 14.33
N ALA A 192 12.34 0.74 14.42
CA ALA A 192 13.25 1.89 14.50
C ALA A 192 13.18 2.77 13.24
N GLU A 193 12.98 2.19 12.06
CA GLU A 193 12.82 2.93 10.81
C GLU A 193 11.50 3.70 10.79
N TYR A 194 10.39 3.09 11.21
CA TYR A 194 9.10 3.79 11.33
C TYR A 194 9.20 4.96 12.30
N LEU A 195 9.81 4.75 13.47
CA LEU A 195 9.99 5.79 14.47
C LEU A 195 10.91 6.92 13.98
N ARG A 196 12.01 6.58 13.27
CA ARG A 196 12.92 7.57 12.68
C ARG A 196 12.18 8.51 11.76
N CYS A 197 11.40 7.96 10.83
CA CYS A 197 10.63 8.75 9.88
C CYS A 197 9.51 9.55 10.54
N LEU A 198 8.79 8.96 11.49
CA LEU A 198 7.70 9.63 12.20
C LEU A 198 8.18 10.76 13.12
N SER A 199 9.43 10.68 13.58
CA SER A 199 10.05 11.73 14.41
C SER A 199 10.42 12.99 13.62
N ASP A 200 10.41 12.93 12.28
CA ASP A 200 10.54 14.11 11.43
C ASP A 200 9.24 14.94 11.50
N PRO A 201 9.31 16.23 11.93
CA PRO A 201 8.13 17.09 12.02
C PRO A 201 7.36 17.26 10.72
N GLU A 202 8.01 17.18 9.56
CA GLU A 202 7.38 17.29 8.25
C GLU A 202 6.56 16.03 7.91
N THR A 203 6.97 14.86 8.44
CA THR A 203 6.20 13.62 8.29
C THR A 203 4.84 13.72 8.98
N ALA A 204 4.78 14.28 10.18
CA ALA A 204 3.50 14.48 10.87
C ALA A 204 2.54 15.36 10.04
N HIS A 205 3.07 16.43 9.40
CA HIS A 205 2.29 17.26 8.49
C HIS A 205 1.81 16.48 7.25
N GLY A 206 2.72 15.78 6.57
CA GLY A 206 2.40 14.99 5.36
C GLY A 206 1.34 13.92 5.63
N ILE A 207 1.43 13.21 6.76
CA ILE A 207 0.41 12.27 7.21
C ILE A 207 -0.96 12.97 7.35
N CYS A 208 -1.02 14.11 8.05
CA CYS A 208 -2.27 14.82 8.25
C CYS A 208 -2.88 15.31 6.94
N GLU A 209 -2.06 15.81 6.01
CA GLU A 209 -2.51 16.23 4.68
C GLU A 209 -3.07 15.08 3.85
N ASP A 210 -2.45 13.90 3.89
CA ASP A 210 -2.96 12.68 3.25
C ASP A 210 -4.36 12.32 3.78
N TYR A 211 -4.59 12.42 5.10
CA TYR A 211 -5.90 12.14 5.69
C TYR A 211 -6.92 13.26 5.43
N ARG A 212 -6.51 14.53 5.38
CA ARG A 212 -7.39 15.66 4.99
C ARG A 212 -7.85 15.52 3.54
N ALA A 213 -6.95 15.15 2.64
CA ALA A 213 -7.31 14.84 1.26
C ALA A 213 -8.33 13.69 1.19
N SER A 214 -8.23 12.69 2.07
CA SER A 214 -9.11 11.53 2.08
C SER A 214 -10.57 11.84 2.40
N VAL A 215 -10.85 12.87 3.21
CA VAL A 215 -12.23 13.28 3.57
C VAL A 215 -12.76 14.43 2.73
N THR A 216 -11.97 14.91 1.79
CA THR A 216 -12.30 16.01 0.88
C THR A 216 -12.23 15.54 -0.57
N ILE A 217 -11.15 15.87 -1.26
CA ILE A 217 -10.97 15.65 -2.70
C ILE A 217 -10.99 14.17 -3.10
N ASP A 218 -10.51 13.25 -2.27
CA ASP A 218 -10.55 11.82 -2.60
C ASP A 218 -11.98 11.28 -2.62
N LEU A 219 -12.87 11.73 -1.71
CA LEU A 219 -14.29 11.36 -1.75
C LEU A 219 -15.01 11.92 -2.99
N GLU A 220 -14.63 13.11 -3.45
CA GLU A 220 -15.14 13.66 -4.70
C GLU A 220 -14.70 12.79 -5.89
N HIS A 221 -13.44 12.38 -5.93
CA HIS A 221 -12.91 11.49 -6.96
C HIS A 221 -13.63 10.12 -6.94
N ASP A 222 -13.86 9.53 -5.76
CA ASP A 222 -14.55 8.24 -5.64
C ASP A 222 -16.00 8.33 -6.11
N ARG A 223 -16.73 9.40 -5.71
CA ARG A 223 -18.10 9.65 -6.20
C ARG A 223 -18.16 9.86 -7.72
N ALA A 224 -17.19 10.60 -8.27
CA ALA A 224 -17.11 10.81 -9.73
C ALA A 224 -16.82 9.49 -10.47
N THR A 225 -15.96 8.63 -9.93
CA THR A 225 -15.67 7.29 -10.47
C THR A 225 -16.93 6.43 -10.51
N LEU A 226 -17.69 6.37 -9.40
CA LEU A 226 -18.93 5.60 -9.34
C LEU A 226 -20.00 6.17 -10.29
N ALA A 227 -20.16 7.50 -10.34
CA ALA A 227 -21.13 8.17 -11.21
C ALA A 227 -20.83 7.93 -12.71
N SER A 228 -19.55 7.87 -13.09
CA SER A 228 -19.11 7.58 -14.47
C SER A 228 -19.06 6.10 -14.80
N GLN A 229 -19.28 5.22 -13.81
CA GLN A 229 -19.13 3.77 -13.93
C GLN A 229 -17.73 3.34 -14.41
N GLN A 230 -16.71 4.14 -14.14
CA GLN A 230 -15.32 3.79 -14.43
C GLN A 230 -14.90 2.60 -13.56
N GLN A 231 -14.26 1.61 -14.17
CA GLN A 231 -13.87 0.37 -13.51
C GLN A 231 -12.38 0.09 -13.66
N ILE A 232 -11.82 -0.63 -12.70
CA ILE A 232 -10.48 -1.19 -12.76
C ILE A 232 -10.49 -2.29 -13.81
N GLY A 233 -9.69 -2.14 -14.87
CA GLY A 233 -9.67 -3.04 -16.01
C GLY A 233 -8.67 -4.20 -15.88
N CYS A 234 -7.65 -4.10 -15.04
CA CYS A 234 -6.68 -5.16 -14.82
C CYS A 234 -7.19 -6.24 -13.84
N PRO A 235 -6.63 -7.46 -13.85
CA PRO A 235 -6.88 -8.43 -12.79
C PRO A 235 -6.62 -7.85 -11.41
N PHE A 236 -7.55 -8.07 -10.47
CA PHE A 236 -7.51 -7.48 -9.15
C PHE A 236 -7.76 -8.51 -8.04
N MET A 237 -6.82 -8.58 -7.09
CA MET A 237 -6.92 -9.40 -5.88
C MET A 237 -6.93 -8.52 -4.63
N ALA A 238 -7.95 -8.68 -3.78
CA ALA A 238 -8.05 -8.04 -2.48
C ALA A 238 -7.79 -9.09 -1.37
N LEU A 239 -6.78 -8.87 -0.53
CA LEU A 239 -6.49 -9.69 0.64
C LEU A 239 -6.69 -8.85 1.91
N TRP A 240 -7.21 -9.47 2.96
CA TRP A 240 -7.41 -8.76 4.25
C TRP A 240 -7.16 -9.68 5.44
N GLY A 241 -7.00 -9.09 6.61
CA GLY A 241 -6.76 -9.85 7.84
C GLY A 241 -8.05 -10.35 8.45
N ALA A 242 -8.20 -11.67 8.63
CA ALA A 242 -9.34 -12.30 9.29
C ALA A 242 -9.54 -11.83 10.75
N GLN A 243 -8.48 -11.29 11.38
CA GLN A 243 -8.51 -10.74 12.74
C GLN A 243 -8.51 -9.20 12.72
N GLY A 244 -8.59 -8.60 11.52
CA GLY A 244 -8.54 -7.16 11.29
C GLY A 244 -9.90 -6.48 11.42
N VAL A 245 -9.87 -5.14 11.46
CA VAL A 245 -11.07 -4.30 11.53
C VAL A 245 -11.82 -4.29 10.20
N ILE A 246 -11.12 -4.50 9.09
CA ILE A 246 -11.73 -4.57 7.77
C ILE A 246 -12.71 -5.74 7.72
N GLU A 247 -12.29 -6.96 8.13
CA GLU A 247 -13.17 -8.14 8.24
C GLU A 247 -14.36 -7.92 9.18
N GLN A 248 -14.12 -7.24 10.30
CA GLN A 248 -15.15 -7.05 11.33
C GLN A 248 -16.22 -6.02 10.94
N CYS A 249 -15.87 -5.02 10.15
CA CYS A 249 -16.74 -3.86 9.91
C CYS A 249 -17.22 -3.74 8.46
N PHE A 250 -16.63 -4.45 7.51
CA PHE A 250 -16.93 -4.34 6.09
C PHE A 250 -16.93 -5.72 5.40
N ASP A 251 -17.53 -5.78 4.21
CA ASP A 251 -17.31 -6.88 3.26
C ASP A 251 -16.41 -6.37 2.12
N PRO A 252 -15.09 -6.65 2.17
CA PRO A 252 -14.16 -6.06 1.21
C PRO A 252 -14.49 -6.38 -0.24
N LEU A 253 -14.95 -7.60 -0.55
CA LEU A 253 -15.27 -7.97 -1.91
C LEU A 253 -16.55 -7.29 -2.41
N VAL A 254 -17.55 -7.15 -1.56
CA VAL A 254 -18.79 -6.42 -1.91
C VAL A 254 -18.44 -4.97 -2.24
N GLU A 255 -17.64 -4.33 -1.38
CA GLU A 255 -17.26 -2.93 -1.56
C GLU A 255 -16.38 -2.72 -2.81
N TRP A 256 -15.41 -3.59 -3.06
CA TRP A 256 -14.55 -3.49 -4.24
C TRP A 256 -15.27 -3.82 -5.56
N ARG A 257 -16.34 -4.63 -5.54
CA ARG A 257 -17.12 -4.93 -6.77
C ARG A 257 -17.75 -3.70 -7.40
N ALA A 258 -17.97 -2.63 -6.64
CA ALA A 258 -18.42 -1.36 -7.19
C ALA A 258 -17.40 -0.72 -8.15
N TYR A 259 -16.10 -1.04 -8.00
CA TYR A 259 -14.99 -0.52 -8.79
C TYR A 259 -14.37 -1.59 -9.72
N ALA A 260 -14.57 -2.86 -9.42
CA ALA A 260 -14.00 -3.99 -10.14
C ALA A 260 -14.92 -5.21 -10.01
N PRO A 261 -15.85 -5.46 -10.93
CA PRO A 261 -16.83 -6.55 -10.82
C PRO A 261 -16.22 -7.93 -10.64
N ASN A 262 -15.01 -8.14 -11.20
CA ASN A 262 -14.29 -9.42 -11.19
C ASN A 262 -13.21 -9.50 -10.11
N VAL A 263 -13.24 -8.63 -9.10
CA VAL A 263 -12.30 -8.71 -7.98
C VAL A 263 -12.43 -10.07 -7.28
N GLN A 264 -11.28 -10.68 -7.02
CA GLN A 264 -11.17 -11.91 -6.23
C GLN A 264 -10.37 -11.63 -4.96
N GLY A 265 -10.48 -12.49 -3.96
CA GLY A 265 -9.72 -12.32 -2.74
C GLY A 265 -10.23 -13.16 -1.59
N GLU A 266 -9.51 -13.08 -0.49
CA GLU A 266 -9.80 -13.85 0.72
C GLU A 266 -9.19 -13.23 1.96
N ALA A 267 -9.64 -13.65 3.13
CA ALA A 267 -9.06 -13.30 4.41
C ALA A 267 -7.83 -14.17 4.72
N LEU A 268 -6.74 -13.55 5.19
CA LEU A 268 -5.55 -14.24 5.69
C LEU A 268 -5.59 -14.35 7.23
N PRO A 269 -4.94 -15.37 7.84
CA PRO A 269 -5.03 -15.62 9.29
C PRO A 269 -4.16 -14.65 10.11
N CYS A 270 -4.36 -13.34 9.94
CA CYS A 270 -3.60 -12.27 10.57
C CYS A 270 -4.49 -11.05 10.85
N GLY A 271 -3.90 -9.98 11.38
CA GLY A 271 -4.52 -8.67 11.52
C GLY A 271 -4.22 -7.76 10.34
N HIS A 272 -4.03 -6.45 10.64
CA HIS A 272 -3.91 -5.39 9.64
C HIS A 272 -2.60 -5.42 8.86
N TYR A 273 -1.48 -5.72 9.53
CA TYR A 273 -0.14 -5.54 8.95
C TYR A 273 0.32 -6.81 8.24
N ILE A 274 -0.42 -7.24 7.21
CA ILE A 274 -0.24 -8.51 6.50
C ILE A 274 1.21 -8.81 6.13
N PRO A 275 2.01 -7.87 5.56
CA PRO A 275 3.41 -8.16 5.21
C PRO A 275 4.31 -8.45 6.41
N GLU A 276 3.92 -8.01 7.60
CA GLU A 276 4.64 -8.22 8.86
C GLU A 276 4.13 -9.42 9.64
N GLU A 277 2.80 -9.65 9.60
CA GLU A 277 2.12 -10.66 10.42
C GLU A 277 2.04 -12.03 9.73
N ALA A 278 1.85 -12.04 8.40
CA ALA A 278 1.63 -13.26 7.61
C ALA A 278 2.40 -13.22 6.27
N PRO A 279 3.74 -13.01 6.30
CA PRO A 279 4.53 -12.86 5.08
C PRO A 279 4.49 -14.10 4.18
N GLU A 280 4.48 -15.31 4.74
CA GLU A 280 4.48 -16.56 3.99
C GLU A 280 3.15 -16.76 3.24
N GLN A 281 2.02 -16.55 3.93
CA GLN A 281 0.69 -16.65 3.31
C GLN A 281 0.49 -15.56 2.24
N LEU A 282 1.00 -14.35 2.49
CA LEU A 282 0.98 -13.29 1.49
C LEU A 282 1.76 -13.71 0.24
N LEU A 283 3.00 -14.19 0.41
CA LEU A 283 3.86 -14.63 -0.70
C LEU A 283 3.21 -15.74 -1.53
N GLU A 284 2.64 -16.76 -0.88
CA GLU A 284 1.93 -17.85 -1.55
C GLU A 284 0.84 -17.30 -2.50
N ARG A 285 0.01 -16.37 -2.03
CA ARG A 285 -1.10 -15.80 -2.81
C ARG A 285 -0.63 -14.87 -3.92
N VAL A 286 0.29 -13.96 -3.61
CA VAL A 286 0.72 -12.98 -4.60
C VAL A 286 1.60 -13.59 -5.69
N LEU A 287 2.47 -14.56 -5.37
CA LEU A 287 3.28 -15.25 -6.38
C LEU A 287 2.40 -16.03 -7.36
N SER A 288 1.42 -16.79 -6.88
CA SER A 288 0.44 -17.47 -7.74
C SER A 288 -0.28 -16.46 -8.63
N PHE A 289 -0.89 -15.42 -8.03
CA PHE A 289 -1.66 -14.42 -8.77
C PHE A 289 -0.83 -13.66 -9.80
N LEU A 290 0.42 -13.34 -9.50
CA LEU A 290 1.30 -12.60 -10.40
C LEU A 290 1.88 -13.48 -11.50
N SER A 291 2.01 -14.81 -11.29
CA SER A 291 2.58 -15.77 -12.25
C SER A 291 1.60 -16.24 -13.31
N ASP A 292 0.29 -16.22 -13.08
CA ASP A 292 -0.73 -16.66 -14.04
C ASP A 292 -0.69 -15.93 -15.39
N SER A 293 0.07 -14.83 -15.50
CA SER A 293 0.29 -14.12 -16.77
C SER A 293 1.43 -14.71 -17.63
N PHE A 294 2.24 -15.63 -17.08
CA PHE A 294 3.40 -16.21 -17.76
C PHE A 294 3.14 -17.60 -18.33
N SER A 295 1.97 -18.21 -18.04
CA SER A 295 1.63 -19.56 -18.53
C SER A 295 1.48 -19.67 -20.05
N ASP A 296 1.28 -18.57 -20.76
CA ASP A 296 1.25 -18.57 -22.23
C ASP A 296 2.65 -18.52 -22.90
N SER A 297 3.73 -18.29 -22.11
CA SER A 297 5.10 -18.25 -22.64
C SER A 297 6.10 -19.20 -21.95
N PHE A 298 5.70 -19.92 -20.89
CA PHE A 298 6.59 -20.77 -20.09
C PHE A 298 6.13 -22.23 -19.94
N SER A 299 5.18 -22.72 -20.73
CA SER A 299 4.77 -24.13 -20.69
C SER A 299 5.85 -25.13 -21.13
N ASP A 300 6.99 -24.67 -21.66
CA ASP A 300 8.05 -25.54 -22.18
C ASP A 300 9.31 -25.70 -21.27
N SER A 301 9.40 -25.02 -20.13
CA SER A 301 10.64 -25.10 -19.33
C SER A 301 10.52 -25.69 -17.91
N PHE A 302 9.31 -25.97 -17.41
CA PHE A 302 9.13 -26.50 -16.05
C PHE A 302 8.80 -28.00 -15.96
N SER A 303 8.59 -28.70 -17.10
CA SER A 303 8.33 -30.16 -17.09
C SER A 303 9.58 -31.03 -16.97
N ASP A 304 10.79 -30.50 -17.20
CA ASP A 304 12.02 -31.30 -17.26
C ASP A 304 12.87 -31.33 -15.98
N SER A 305 12.56 -30.51 -14.96
CA SER A 305 13.39 -30.47 -13.74
C SER A 305 12.86 -31.27 -12.53
N PHE A 306 11.66 -31.88 -12.61
CA PHE A 306 11.08 -32.65 -11.49
C PHE A 306 11.08 -34.18 -11.71
N SER A 307 11.56 -34.69 -12.86
CA SER A 307 11.59 -36.14 -13.12
C SER A 307 12.89 -36.86 -12.73
N ASP A 308 13.97 -36.15 -12.43
CA ASP A 308 15.30 -36.75 -12.20
C ASP A 308 15.74 -36.89 -10.73
N SER A 309 14.91 -36.59 -9.74
CA SER A 309 15.29 -36.72 -8.32
C SER A 309 14.60 -37.84 -7.54
N LEU A 310 13.93 -38.78 -8.21
CA LEU A 310 13.28 -39.94 -7.55
C LEU A 310 13.77 -41.29 -8.05
N SER A 311 15.00 -41.38 -8.59
CA SER A 311 15.64 -42.66 -8.89
C SER A 311 17.14 -42.61 -8.53
N GLU A 312 17.44 -42.62 -7.23
CA GLU A 312 18.63 -43.28 -6.66
C GLU A 312 18.39 -43.56 -5.17
#